data_d1cb2df819d4f663fc865cc69d06cec0
#
_entry.id   d1cb2df819d4f663fc865cc69d06cec0
#
_cell.length_a   1.000
_cell.length_b   1.000
_cell.length_c   1.000
_cell.angle_alpha   90.00
_cell.angle_beta   90.00
_cell.angle_gamma   90.00
#
_symmetry.space_group_name_H-M   'P 1'
#
loop_
_entity.id
_entity.type
_entity.pdbx_description
1 polymer ?
#
loop_
_entity_poly.entity_id
_entity_poly.type
_entity_poly.pdbx_seq_one_letter_code
_entity_poly.pdbx_strand_id
1 'polypeptide(L)'
;LAHLKMPWDTPSAALGAFDRRKLLLACLLMRDPKVILMDEPASGLINAEIDELDLIIRRLVDEYAISIILIEHRLELLSAVADSVVVLDLGEVIATGRPEDVFDNPRVKAAYFESADV
;
A
#
# COMPACT_ATOMS: atom_id res chain seq x y z
N LEU A 1 -13.05 12.07 4.71
CA LEU A 1 -11.93 12.88 5.26
C LEU A 1 -11.87 12.79 6.79
N ALA A 2 -13.02 12.68 7.49
CA ALA A 2 -13.08 12.60 8.96
C ALA A 2 -12.35 11.38 9.55
N HIS A 3 -12.01 10.40 8.73
CA HIS A 3 -11.32 9.18 9.15
C HIS A 3 -9.79 9.27 9.06
N LEU A 4 -9.28 10.32 8.46
CA LEU A 4 -7.85 10.58 8.41
C LEU A 4 -7.46 11.37 9.65
N LYS A 5 -6.86 10.70 10.62
CA LYS A 5 -6.37 11.34 11.84
C LYS A 5 -5.17 12.20 11.51
N MET A 6 -5.34 13.51 11.56
CA MET A 6 -4.30 14.48 11.17
C MET A 6 -4.32 15.70 12.08
N PRO A 7 -3.17 16.33 12.33
CA PRO A 7 -3.12 17.62 13.02
C PRO A 7 -3.52 18.73 12.04
N TRP A 8 -4.80 19.07 12.00
CA TRP A 8 -5.38 20.01 11.02
C TRP A 8 -4.86 21.44 11.13
N ASP A 9 -4.32 21.83 12.27
CA ASP A 9 -3.78 23.16 12.55
C ASP A 9 -2.26 23.27 12.36
N THR A 10 -1.61 22.20 11.93
CA THR A 10 -0.16 22.17 11.70
C THR A 10 0.16 22.57 10.26
N PRO A 11 1.14 23.46 10.03
CA PRO A 11 1.60 23.76 8.67
C PRO A 11 2.09 22.48 7.95
N SER A 12 1.75 22.34 6.67
CA SER A 12 2.08 21.12 5.91
C SER A 12 3.58 20.84 5.88
N ALA A 13 4.43 21.87 5.90
CA ALA A 13 5.88 21.73 5.93
C ALA A 13 6.40 21.08 7.22
N ALA A 14 5.63 21.15 8.31
CA ALA A 14 5.99 20.58 9.61
C ALA A 14 5.46 19.17 9.83
N LEU A 15 4.67 18.63 8.90
CA LEU A 15 4.13 17.27 9.01
C LEU A 15 5.21 16.21 8.81
N GLY A 16 5.09 15.10 9.56
CA GLY A 16 5.91 13.91 9.33
C GLY A 16 5.52 13.20 8.03
N ALA A 17 6.30 12.20 7.64
CA ALA A 17 6.12 11.49 6.37
C ALA A 17 4.72 10.89 6.22
N PHE A 18 4.20 10.24 7.25
CA PHE A 18 2.88 9.61 7.20
C PHE A 18 1.75 10.63 7.11
N ASP A 19 1.80 11.71 7.89
CA ASP A 19 0.80 12.77 7.85
C ASP A 19 0.78 13.47 6.48
N ARG A 20 1.94 13.63 5.85
CA ARG A 20 2.02 14.17 4.48
C ARG A 20 1.34 13.25 3.47
N ARG A 21 1.51 11.94 3.60
CA ARG A 21 0.84 10.96 2.74
C ARG A 21 -0.67 10.98 2.95
N LYS A 22 -1.13 11.11 4.19
CA LYS A 22 -2.56 11.27 4.49
C LYS A 22 -3.11 12.56 3.90
N LEU A 23 -2.37 13.66 3.98
CA LEU A 23 -2.75 14.92 3.35
C LEU A 23 -2.89 14.77 1.83
N LEU A 24 -1.94 14.09 1.19
CA LEU A 24 -2.01 13.83 -0.24
C LEU A 24 -3.25 13.00 -0.60
N LEU A 25 -3.55 11.95 0.17
CA LEU A 25 -4.76 11.15 -0.02
C LEU A 25 -6.02 12.01 0.14
N ALA A 26 -6.07 12.88 1.14
CA ALA A 26 -7.19 13.81 1.33
C ALA A 26 -7.39 14.70 0.10
N CYS A 27 -6.31 15.24 -0.45
CA CYS A 27 -6.36 16.05 -1.66
C CYS A 27 -6.84 15.25 -2.87
N LEU A 28 -6.39 14.00 -3.02
CA LEU A 28 -6.84 13.12 -4.10
C LEU A 28 -8.32 12.79 -3.99
N LEU A 29 -8.82 12.53 -2.77
CA LEU A 29 -10.22 12.23 -2.52
C LEU A 29 -11.16 13.39 -2.88
N MET A 30 -10.68 14.62 -2.79
CA MET A 30 -11.44 15.81 -3.22
C MET A 30 -11.73 15.82 -4.72
N ARG A 31 -11.00 15.05 -5.50
CA ARG A 31 -11.19 14.92 -6.95
C ARG A 31 -12.15 13.79 -7.33
N ASP A 32 -12.69 13.09 -6.36
CA ASP A 32 -13.59 11.95 -6.54
C ASP A 32 -13.00 10.89 -7.50
N PRO A 33 -11.81 10.33 -7.20
CA PRO A 33 -11.15 9.38 -8.09
C PRO A 33 -11.86 8.04 -8.07
N LYS A 34 -11.79 7.32 -9.19
CA LYS A 34 -12.23 5.93 -9.28
C LYS A 34 -11.07 4.95 -9.10
N VAL A 35 -9.86 5.40 -9.40
CA VAL A 35 -8.63 4.62 -9.27
C VAL A 35 -7.56 5.48 -8.63
N ILE A 36 -6.85 4.92 -7.67
CA ILE A 36 -5.66 5.55 -7.06
C ILE A 36 -4.46 4.63 -7.27
N LEU A 37 -3.37 5.21 -7.72
CA LEU A 37 -2.08 4.53 -7.85
C LEU A 37 -1.21 4.90 -6.66
N MET A 38 -0.70 3.89 -5.95
CA MET A 38 0.17 4.07 -4.79
C MET A 38 1.50 3.37 -5.04
N ASP A 39 2.59 4.12 -5.00
CA ASP A 39 3.94 3.60 -5.18
C ASP A 39 4.69 3.61 -3.85
N GLU A 40 4.91 2.43 -3.28
CA GLU A 40 5.58 2.21 -2.01
C GLU A 40 5.07 3.12 -0.87
N PRO A 41 3.75 3.16 -0.61
CA PRO A 41 3.20 4.08 0.39
C PRO A 41 3.64 3.76 1.83
N ALA A 42 4.13 2.56 2.09
CA ALA A 42 4.62 2.15 3.41
C ALA A 42 6.09 2.48 3.65
N SER A 43 6.81 3.02 2.66
CA SER A 43 8.25 3.34 2.77
C SER A 43 8.50 4.34 3.91
N GLY A 44 9.43 3.98 4.81
CA GLY A 44 9.81 4.83 5.94
C GLY A 44 8.80 4.89 7.08
N LEU A 45 7.72 4.12 7.03
CA LEU A 45 6.72 4.07 8.10
C LEU A 45 7.10 3.04 9.18
N ILE A 46 6.73 3.33 10.43
CA ILE A 46 6.81 2.37 11.53
C ILE A 46 5.61 1.41 11.47
N ASN A 47 5.69 0.29 12.20
CA ASN A 47 4.64 -0.74 12.14
C ASN A 47 3.24 -0.23 12.48
N ALA A 48 3.11 0.64 13.49
CA ALA A 48 1.82 1.22 13.85
C ALA A 48 1.22 2.07 12.72
N GLU A 49 2.06 2.79 11.97
CA GLU A 49 1.64 3.60 10.83
C GLU A 49 1.26 2.73 9.63
N ILE A 50 1.93 1.58 9.45
CA ILE A 50 1.59 0.61 8.41
C ILE A 50 0.24 -0.02 8.70
N ASP A 51 -0.06 -0.35 9.96
CA ASP A 51 -1.37 -0.85 10.38
C ASP A 51 -2.48 0.17 10.09
N GLU A 52 -2.22 1.45 10.35
CA GLU A 52 -3.17 2.52 10.04
C GLU A 52 -3.34 2.67 8.52
N LEU A 53 -2.27 2.57 7.75
CA LEU A 53 -2.32 2.60 6.29
C LEU A 53 -3.16 1.45 5.72
N ASP A 54 -3.01 0.23 6.27
CA ASP A 54 -3.85 -0.92 5.91
C ASP A 54 -5.34 -0.58 6.07
N LEU A 55 -5.73 -0.02 7.21
CA LEU A 55 -7.11 0.38 7.48
C LEU A 55 -7.59 1.47 6.51
N ILE A 56 -6.75 2.43 6.18
CA ILE A 56 -7.07 3.48 5.20
C ILE A 56 -7.33 2.87 3.83
N ILE A 57 -6.44 1.99 3.36
CA ILE A 57 -6.57 1.34 2.05
C ILE A 57 -7.88 0.54 1.98
N ARG A 58 -8.18 -0.24 3.00
CA ARG A 58 -9.42 -1.03 3.07
C ARG A 58 -10.66 -0.13 3.01
N ARG A 59 -10.65 1.00 3.71
CA ARG A 59 -11.76 1.95 3.68
C ARG A 59 -11.96 2.58 2.31
N LEU A 60 -10.86 2.95 1.64
CA LEU A 60 -10.96 3.52 0.29
C LEU A 60 -11.64 2.55 -0.68
N VAL A 61 -11.34 1.27 -0.56
CA VAL A 61 -11.97 0.24 -1.41
C VAL A 61 -13.41 -0.04 -0.98
N ASP A 62 -13.66 -0.28 0.30
CA ASP A 62 -14.93 -0.79 0.79
C ASP A 62 -16.00 0.30 0.93
N GLU A 63 -15.62 1.48 1.43
CA GLU A 63 -16.57 2.57 1.68
C GLU A 63 -16.68 3.55 0.51
N TYR A 64 -15.58 3.81 -0.19
CA TYR A 64 -15.53 4.79 -1.28
C TYR A 64 -15.58 4.17 -2.67
N ALA A 65 -15.57 2.84 -2.75
CA ALA A 65 -15.59 2.08 -4.01
C ALA A 65 -14.46 2.48 -4.96
N ILE A 66 -13.30 2.83 -4.42
CA ILE A 66 -12.10 3.20 -5.18
C ILE A 66 -11.28 1.94 -5.46
N SER A 67 -10.86 1.75 -6.70
CA SER A 67 -9.89 0.72 -7.05
C SER A 67 -8.47 1.21 -6.78
N ILE A 68 -7.63 0.38 -6.19
CA ILE A 68 -6.25 0.75 -5.85
C ILE A 68 -5.29 -0.16 -6.58
N ILE A 69 -4.31 0.43 -7.26
CA ILE A 69 -3.13 -0.27 -7.76
C ILE A 69 -1.98 0.09 -6.85
N LEU A 70 -1.45 -0.91 -6.16
CA LEU A 70 -0.46 -0.75 -5.11
C LEU A 70 0.86 -1.39 -5.54
N ILE A 71 1.93 -0.61 -5.60
CA ILE A 71 3.29 -1.13 -5.79
C ILE A 71 3.96 -1.17 -4.43
N GLU A 72 4.34 -2.36 -3.98
CA GLU A 72 4.89 -2.55 -2.66
C GLU A 72 5.79 -3.79 -2.62
N HIS A 73 6.78 -3.78 -1.73
CA HIS A 73 7.63 -4.92 -1.44
C HIS A 73 7.41 -5.50 -0.04
N ARG A 74 6.57 -4.87 0.77
CA ARG A 74 6.18 -5.37 2.08
C ARG A 74 5.04 -6.37 1.92
N LEU A 75 5.39 -7.65 2.01
CA LEU A 75 4.46 -8.75 1.72
C LEU A 75 3.32 -8.83 2.72
N GLU A 76 3.56 -8.43 3.98
CA GLU A 76 2.54 -8.39 5.01
C GLU A 76 1.40 -7.43 4.65
N LEU A 77 1.75 -6.24 4.15
CA LEU A 77 0.76 -5.26 3.72
C LEU A 77 -0.03 -5.79 2.51
N LEU A 78 0.66 -6.32 1.52
CA LEU A 78 0.00 -6.90 0.33
C LEU A 78 -0.93 -8.05 0.70
N SER A 79 -0.50 -8.94 1.59
CA SER A 79 -1.33 -10.05 2.07
C SER A 79 -2.59 -9.56 2.80
N ALA A 80 -2.48 -8.43 3.49
CA ALA A 80 -3.59 -7.87 4.25
C ALA A 80 -4.64 -7.19 3.37
N VAL A 81 -4.24 -6.50 2.28
CA VAL A 81 -5.12 -5.61 1.53
C VAL A 81 -5.38 -6.03 0.09
N ALA A 82 -4.50 -6.79 -0.55
CA ALA A 82 -4.63 -7.07 -1.98
C ALA A 82 -5.61 -8.20 -2.27
N ASP A 83 -6.44 -8.01 -3.27
CA ASP A 83 -7.32 -9.06 -3.83
C ASP A 83 -6.54 -9.93 -4.82
N SER A 84 -5.65 -9.32 -5.59
CA SER A 84 -4.80 -9.98 -6.59
C SER A 84 -3.43 -9.35 -6.60
N VAL A 85 -2.41 -10.17 -6.83
CA VAL A 85 -1.01 -9.74 -6.86
C VAL A 85 -0.37 -10.17 -8.18
N VAL A 86 0.41 -9.28 -8.76
CA VAL A 86 1.30 -9.57 -9.88
C VAL A 86 2.74 -9.40 -9.38
N VAL A 87 3.55 -10.44 -9.53
CA VAL A 87 4.95 -10.39 -9.10
C VAL A 87 5.85 -10.22 -10.32
N LEU A 88 6.71 -9.21 -10.24
CA LEU A 88 7.72 -8.91 -11.26
C LEU A 88 9.10 -9.25 -10.72
N ASP A 89 9.90 -9.89 -11.56
CA ASP A 89 11.32 -10.12 -11.31
C ASP A 89 12.09 -9.79 -12.58
N LEU A 90 13.06 -8.89 -12.49
CA LEU A 90 13.88 -8.44 -13.61
C LEU A 90 13.05 -8.02 -14.84
N GLY A 91 11.90 -7.38 -14.60
CA GLY A 91 11.02 -6.91 -15.66
C GLY A 91 10.07 -7.95 -16.23
N GLU A 92 10.07 -9.18 -15.72
CA GLU A 92 9.19 -10.27 -16.17
C GLU A 92 8.14 -10.61 -15.11
N VAL A 93 6.92 -10.91 -15.55
CA VAL A 93 5.87 -11.42 -14.68
C VAL A 93 6.17 -12.88 -14.36
N ILE A 94 6.42 -13.19 -13.08
CA ILE A 94 6.73 -14.54 -12.65
C ILE A 94 5.56 -15.25 -11.94
N ALA A 95 4.59 -14.50 -11.46
CA ALA A 95 3.39 -15.07 -10.84
C ALA A 95 2.26 -14.05 -10.83
N THR A 96 1.03 -14.54 -10.89
CA THR A 96 -0.20 -13.75 -10.79
C THR A 96 -1.26 -14.56 -10.07
N GLY A 97 -2.02 -13.92 -9.18
CA GLY A 97 -3.12 -14.57 -8.47
C GLY A 97 -3.38 -13.96 -7.11
N ARG A 98 -4.07 -14.70 -6.25
CA ARG A 98 -4.30 -14.27 -4.87
C ARG A 98 -3.01 -14.27 -4.07
N PRO A 99 -2.87 -13.37 -3.08
CA PRO A 99 -1.64 -13.27 -2.30
C PRO A 99 -1.17 -14.61 -1.72
N GLU A 100 -2.07 -15.38 -1.11
CA GLU A 100 -1.74 -16.66 -0.49
C GLU A 100 -1.18 -17.67 -1.50
N ASP A 101 -1.67 -17.68 -2.72
CA ASP A 101 -1.20 -18.59 -3.77
C ASP A 101 0.12 -18.12 -4.37
N VAL A 102 0.24 -16.82 -4.60
CA VAL A 102 1.41 -16.20 -5.23
C VAL A 102 2.64 -16.29 -4.31
N PHE A 103 2.47 -16.00 -3.02
CA PHE A 103 3.58 -16.02 -2.07
C PHE A 103 4.04 -17.42 -1.71
N ASP A 104 3.26 -18.43 -2.02
CA ASP A 104 3.65 -19.85 -1.89
C ASP A 104 4.37 -20.38 -3.13
N ASN A 105 4.43 -19.64 -4.21
CA ASN A 105 5.11 -20.03 -5.44
C ASN A 105 6.63 -20.10 -5.24
N PRO A 106 7.30 -21.21 -5.63
CA PRO A 106 8.75 -21.37 -5.45
C PRO A 106 9.59 -20.28 -6.13
N ARG A 107 9.19 -19.79 -7.30
CA ARG A 107 9.91 -18.72 -8.00
C ARG A 107 9.82 -17.38 -7.23
N VAL A 108 8.67 -17.11 -6.63
CA VAL A 108 8.48 -15.91 -5.79
C VAL A 108 9.32 -16.02 -4.53
N LYS A 109 9.34 -17.18 -3.88
CA LYS A 109 10.17 -17.42 -2.70
C LYS A 109 11.65 -17.23 -3.01
N ALA A 110 12.13 -17.77 -4.13
CA ALA A 110 13.52 -17.59 -4.54
C ALA A 110 13.87 -16.13 -4.82
N ALA A 111 12.98 -15.37 -5.45
CA ALA A 111 13.23 -13.98 -5.82
C ALA A 111 13.18 -13.01 -4.62
N TYR A 112 12.29 -13.25 -3.66
CA TYR A 112 11.98 -12.27 -2.60
C TYR A 112 12.34 -12.73 -1.19
N PHE A 113 12.33 -14.03 -0.91
CA PHE A 113 12.60 -14.53 0.44
C PHE A 113 14.03 -15.07 0.57
N GLU A 114 14.53 -15.80 -0.41
CA GLU A 114 15.89 -16.35 -0.35
C GLU A 114 16.96 -15.28 -0.53
N SER A 115 16.70 -14.24 -1.30
CA SER A 115 17.62 -13.13 -1.48
C SER A 115 17.71 -12.22 -0.24
N ALA A 116 16.77 -12.29 0.69
CA ALA A 116 16.78 -11.51 1.91
C ALA A 116 17.66 -12.12 3.02
N ASP A 117 18.08 -13.38 2.88
CA ASP A 117 18.90 -14.12 3.85
C ASP A 117 20.42 -14.02 3.57
N VAL A 118 20.82 -13.18 2.65
CA VAL A 118 22.24 -12.98 2.29
C VAL A 118 22.81 -11.71 2.87
#